data_f6c320b584da799d3f00ed3966c8c395
#
_entry.id   f6c320b584da799d3f00ed3966c8c395
#
_cell.length_a   1.000
_cell.length_b   1.000
_cell.length_c   1.000
_cell.angle_alpha   90.00
_cell.angle_beta   90.00
_cell.angle_gamma   90.00
#
_symmetry.space_group_name_H-M   'P 1'
#
loop_
_entity.id
_entity.type
_entity.pdbx_description
1 polymer ?
#
loop_
_entity_poly.entity_id
_entity_poly.type
_entity_poly.pdbx_seq_one_letter_code
_entity_poly.pdbx_strand_id
1 'polypeptide(L)'
;MKMWHVLVTLGLLVTIRIFDPFLLESARLSYFDSLQRTQDVSTSEQIVLVDIDEASLEKFGQYPIPRKIMADELDKIEGSLLGLNILFSEEDRLGGDDYFADIISWKNTVVAIAPSNKTNTDYRPPRIGVATFGGTFAEEWRPKLDGMLFALPKIHEASMGYGTISSTQDVDGII
;
A
#
# COMPACT_ATOMS: atom_id res chain seq x y z
N MET A 1 -29.87 29.94 33.24
CA MET A 1 -29.07 30.15 31.99
C MET A 1 -30.05 30.45 30.90
N LYS A 2 -29.92 31.57 30.17
CA LYS A 2 -30.86 31.90 29.09
C LYS A 2 -30.62 30.94 27.93
N MET A 3 -31.67 30.34 27.37
CA MET A 3 -31.63 29.38 26.25
C MET A 3 -30.80 29.86 25.04
N TRP A 4 -30.74 31.17 24.83
CA TRP A 4 -29.89 31.83 23.85
C TRP A 4 -28.39 31.46 23.97
N HIS A 5 -27.79 31.42 25.17
CA HIS A 5 -26.39 31.06 25.33
C HIS A 5 -26.12 29.63 24.89
N VAL A 6 -27.04 28.72 25.17
CA VAL A 6 -26.93 27.32 24.72
C VAL A 6 -26.95 27.23 23.20
N LEU A 7 -27.84 27.95 22.54
CA LEU A 7 -27.93 27.96 21.08
C LEU A 7 -26.67 28.56 20.43
N VAL A 8 -26.15 29.66 20.99
CA VAL A 8 -24.91 30.29 20.50
C VAL A 8 -23.72 29.35 20.66
N THR A 9 -23.58 28.71 21.83
CA THR A 9 -22.50 27.76 22.08
C THR A 9 -22.59 26.55 21.14
N LEU A 10 -23.80 26.01 20.95
CA LEU A 10 -24.01 24.91 20.02
C LEU A 10 -23.65 25.30 18.59
N GLY A 11 -24.10 26.49 18.15
CA GLY A 11 -23.76 27.03 16.82
C GLY A 11 -22.26 27.18 16.63
N LEU A 12 -21.54 27.69 17.65
CA LEU A 12 -20.10 27.82 17.61
C LEU A 12 -19.40 26.46 17.51
N LEU A 13 -19.82 25.47 18.30
CA LEU A 13 -19.25 24.11 18.26
C LEU A 13 -19.49 23.46 16.90
N VAL A 14 -20.68 23.59 16.32
CA VAL A 14 -21.00 23.08 15.00
C VAL A 14 -20.12 23.75 13.93
N THR A 15 -19.95 25.08 14.02
CA THR A 15 -19.10 25.82 13.10
C THR A 15 -17.65 25.33 13.18
N ILE A 16 -17.09 25.21 14.40
CA ILE A 16 -15.73 24.69 14.61
C ILE A 16 -15.61 23.26 14.02
N ARG A 17 -16.63 22.44 14.18
CA ARG A 17 -16.62 21.07 13.65
C ARG A 17 -16.71 21.01 12.12
N ILE A 18 -17.42 21.94 11.49
CA ILE A 18 -17.52 22.02 10.02
C ILE A 18 -16.20 22.50 9.39
N PHE A 19 -15.58 23.50 9.99
CA PHE A 19 -14.32 24.06 9.50
C PHE A 19 -13.10 23.18 9.85
N ASP A 20 -13.25 22.30 10.84
CA ASP A 20 -12.22 21.36 11.35
C ASP A 20 -10.80 21.98 11.33
N PRO A 21 -10.53 23.02 12.12
CA PRO A 21 -9.26 23.75 12.07
C PRO A 21 -8.10 22.79 12.36
N PHE A 22 -7.00 22.94 11.65
CA PHE A 22 -5.79 22.13 11.71
C PHE A 22 -5.36 21.72 13.13
N LEU A 23 -5.41 22.64 14.09
CA LEU A 23 -5.02 22.36 15.48
C LEU A 23 -5.95 21.33 16.16
N LEU A 24 -7.25 21.37 15.87
CA LEU A 24 -8.21 20.43 16.44
C LEU A 24 -8.14 19.08 15.75
N GLU A 25 -7.93 19.06 14.45
CA GLU A 25 -7.73 17.84 13.68
C GLU A 25 -6.47 17.10 14.15
N SER A 26 -5.34 17.79 14.23
CA SER A 26 -4.08 17.22 14.73
C SER A 26 -4.19 16.70 16.17
N ALA A 27 -4.85 17.46 17.06
CA ALA A 27 -5.07 17.00 18.44
C ALA A 27 -5.95 15.77 18.50
N ARG A 28 -6.98 15.68 17.66
CA ARG A 28 -7.88 14.51 17.57
C ARG A 28 -7.13 13.28 17.09
N LEU A 29 -6.32 13.42 16.02
CA LEU A 29 -5.52 12.33 15.47
C LEU A 29 -4.49 11.83 16.48
N SER A 30 -3.74 12.73 17.11
CA SER A 30 -2.76 12.37 18.15
C SER A 30 -3.41 11.68 19.36
N TYR A 31 -4.63 12.09 19.74
CA TYR A 31 -5.39 11.42 20.78
C TYR A 31 -5.82 10.02 20.34
N PHE A 32 -6.29 9.85 19.12
CA PHE A 32 -6.66 8.56 18.56
C PHE A 32 -5.46 7.60 18.53
N ASP A 33 -4.29 8.06 18.08
CA ASP A 33 -3.06 7.27 18.07
C ASP A 33 -2.63 6.86 19.48
N SER A 34 -2.76 7.79 20.45
CA SER A 34 -2.51 7.48 21.86
C SER A 34 -3.42 6.36 22.37
N LEU A 35 -4.70 6.37 21.99
CA LEU A 35 -5.63 5.31 22.35
C LEU A 35 -5.27 3.99 21.68
N GLN A 36 -4.89 4.02 20.41
CA GLN A 36 -4.47 2.81 19.69
C GLN A 36 -3.26 2.14 20.33
N ARG A 37 -2.27 2.93 20.77
CA ARG A 37 -1.07 2.41 21.46
C ARG A 37 -1.39 1.76 22.82
N THR A 38 -2.54 2.05 23.42
CA THR A 38 -2.96 1.42 24.69
C THR A 38 -3.76 0.14 24.49
N GLN A 39 -4.12 -0.20 23.25
CA GLN A 39 -4.84 -1.45 22.97
C GLN A 39 -3.85 -2.61 22.85
N ASP A 40 -4.22 -3.73 23.46
CA ASP A 40 -3.50 -4.99 23.26
C ASP A 40 -3.65 -5.44 21.80
N VAL A 41 -2.54 -5.43 21.06
CA VAL A 41 -2.52 -5.90 19.67
C VAL A 41 -2.43 -7.42 19.66
N SER A 42 -3.49 -8.07 19.21
CA SER A 42 -3.43 -9.51 18.91
C SER A 42 -2.81 -9.69 17.52
N THR A 43 -1.70 -10.42 17.45
CA THR A 43 -1.09 -10.81 16.19
C THR A 43 -1.90 -11.91 15.53
N SER A 44 -2.11 -11.82 14.21
CA SER A 44 -2.74 -12.87 13.44
C SER A 44 -1.71 -13.95 13.09
N GLU A 45 -2.00 -15.20 13.42
CA GLU A 45 -1.16 -16.34 13.00
C GLU A 45 -1.27 -16.65 11.49
N GLN A 46 -2.24 -16.03 10.80
CA GLN A 46 -2.48 -16.23 9.37
C GLN A 46 -1.62 -15.36 8.47
N ILE A 47 -0.99 -14.33 9.03
CA ILE A 47 -0.16 -13.36 8.29
C ILE A 47 1.27 -13.47 8.79
N VAL A 48 2.18 -13.74 7.87
CA VAL A 48 3.63 -13.77 8.13
C VAL A 48 4.27 -12.63 7.35
N LEU A 49 4.98 -11.77 8.05
CA LEU A 49 5.79 -10.72 7.43
C LEU A 49 7.21 -11.25 7.25
N VAL A 50 7.70 -11.22 6.00
CA VAL A 50 9.07 -11.57 5.65
C VAL A 50 9.78 -10.30 5.23
N ASP A 51 10.80 -9.91 5.96
CA ASP A 51 11.57 -8.69 5.73
C ASP A 51 12.95 -8.99 5.16
N ILE A 52 13.49 -8.07 4.37
CA ILE A 52 14.87 -8.07 3.89
C ILE A 52 15.67 -7.20 4.85
N ASP A 53 16.18 -7.81 5.89
CA ASP A 53 16.96 -7.18 6.95
C ASP A 53 18.46 -7.11 6.64
N GLU A 54 19.25 -6.58 7.58
CA GLU A 54 20.70 -6.49 7.45
C GLU A 54 21.37 -7.84 7.31
N ALA A 55 20.87 -8.89 7.98
CA ALA A 55 21.40 -10.24 7.85
C ALA A 55 21.18 -10.78 6.43
N SER A 56 20.05 -10.44 5.81
CA SER A 56 19.79 -10.75 4.41
C SER A 56 20.79 -10.04 3.49
N LEU A 57 21.10 -8.76 3.76
CA LEU A 57 22.08 -7.99 2.99
C LEU A 57 23.50 -8.50 3.16
N GLU A 58 23.87 -8.95 4.34
CA GLU A 58 25.16 -9.61 4.58
C GLU A 58 25.29 -10.92 3.80
N LYS A 59 24.22 -11.69 3.71
CA LYS A 59 24.19 -12.99 3.02
C LYS A 59 24.12 -12.87 1.51
N PHE A 60 23.29 -11.97 0.98
CA PHE A 60 22.95 -11.89 -0.45
C PHE A 60 23.59 -10.70 -1.17
N GLY A 61 24.20 -9.77 -0.45
CA GLY A 61 24.79 -8.55 -0.98
C GLY A 61 23.88 -7.34 -0.86
N GLN A 62 24.35 -6.22 -1.37
CA GLN A 62 23.63 -4.94 -1.31
C GLN A 62 22.33 -4.96 -2.13
N TYR A 63 21.33 -4.23 -1.64
CA TYR A 63 20.11 -3.98 -2.39
C TYR A 63 20.39 -3.13 -3.65
N PRO A 64 19.73 -3.40 -4.80
CA PRO A 64 18.71 -4.42 -5.01
C PRO A 64 19.30 -5.84 -5.13
N ILE A 65 18.69 -6.79 -4.41
CA ILE A 65 19.06 -8.20 -4.48
C ILE A 65 18.75 -8.73 -5.89
N PRO A 66 19.68 -9.52 -6.51
CA PRO A 66 19.45 -10.10 -7.84
C PRO A 66 18.16 -10.92 -7.88
N ARG A 67 17.41 -10.79 -8.99
CA ARG A 67 16.11 -11.47 -9.18
C ARG A 67 16.20 -12.97 -9.00
N LYS A 68 17.30 -13.57 -9.47
CA LYS A 68 17.52 -15.01 -9.31
C LYS A 68 17.58 -15.44 -7.83
N ILE A 69 18.34 -14.71 -7.02
CA ILE A 69 18.44 -14.99 -5.58
C ILE A 69 17.07 -14.80 -4.91
N MET A 70 16.40 -13.73 -5.26
CA MET A 70 15.06 -13.44 -4.73
C MET A 70 14.07 -14.56 -5.11
N ALA A 71 14.11 -15.05 -6.36
CA ALA A 71 13.30 -16.16 -6.82
C ALA A 71 13.58 -17.44 -6.03
N ASP A 72 14.86 -17.78 -5.84
CA ASP A 72 15.28 -18.97 -5.08
C ASP A 72 14.82 -18.92 -3.61
N GLU A 73 14.80 -17.74 -2.98
CA GLU A 73 14.28 -17.60 -1.62
C GLU A 73 12.74 -17.59 -1.58
N LEU A 74 12.08 -16.95 -2.54
CA LEU A 74 10.62 -16.98 -2.64
C LEU A 74 10.07 -18.40 -2.89
N ASP A 75 10.80 -19.22 -3.65
CA ASP A 75 10.40 -20.60 -3.91
C ASP A 75 10.28 -21.43 -2.63
N LYS A 76 11.06 -21.13 -1.63
CA LYS A 76 11.06 -21.80 -0.31
C LYS A 76 9.88 -21.39 0.59
N ILE A 77 9.24 -20.25 0.28
CA ILE A 77 8.14 -19.75 1.10
C ILE A 77 6.88 -20.53 0.77
N GLU A 78 6.31 -21.18 1.77
CA GLU A 78 5.02 -21.84 1.70
C GLU A 78 3.92 -20.89 2.16
N GLY A 79 2.88 -20.70 1.34
CA GLY A 79 1.75 -19.82 1.65
C GLY A 79 0.69 -19.85 0.59
N SER A 80 -0.54 -19.51 0.97
CA SER A 80 -1.69 -19.46 0.04
C SER A 80 -1.65 -18.24 -0.87
N LEU A 81 -1.08 -17.15 -0.40
CA LEU A 81 -0.96 -15.87 -1.11
C LEU A 81 0.35 -15.19 -0.70
N LEU A 82 1.08 -14.68 -1.67
CA LEU A 82 2.33 -13.96 -1.49
C LEU A 82 2.18 -12.52 -1.95
N GLY A 83 2.34 -11.56 -1.05
CA GLY A 83 2.35 -10.13 -1.37
C GLY A 83 3.78 -9.61 -1.44
N LEU A 84 4.22 -9.07 -2.58
CA LEU A 84 5.55 -8.50 -2.77
C LEU A 84 5.47 -6.97 -2.70
N ASN A 85 5.87 -6.40 -1.56
CA ASN A 85 5.96 -4.95 -1.37
C ASN A 85 7.27 -4.39 -1.94
N ILE A 86 7.58 -4.76 -3.18
CA ILE A 86 8.78 -4.35 -3.93
C ILE A 86 8.34 -3.97 -5.33
N LEU A 87 8.83 -2.82 -5.83
CA LEU A 87 8.54 -2.36 -7.17
C LEU A 87 9.55 -2.93 -8.17
N PHE A 88 9.07 -3.72 -9.11
CA PHE A 88 9.88 -4.37 -10.16
C PHE A 88 9.77 -3.66 -11.50
N SER A 89 9.98 -2.34 -11.52
CA SER A 89 9.79 -1.48 -12.69
C SER A 89 10.95 -1.48 -13.70
N GLU A 90 12.11 -2.00 -13.28
CA GLU A 90 13.33 -2.02 -14.08
C GLU A 90 13.87 -3.45 -14.24
N GLU A 91 14.54 -3.70 -15.36
CA GLU A 91 15.20 -4.99 -15.60
C GLU A 91 16.32 -5.26 -14.61
N ASP A 92 16.48 -6.52 -14.24
CA ASP A 92 17.60 -6.96 -13.42
C ASP A 92 18.91 -6.86 -14.20
N ARG A 93 19.90 -6.15 -13.69
CA ARG A 93 21.22 -6.02 -14.28
C ARG A 93 21.93 -7.35 -14.49
N LEU A 94 21.55 -8.38 -13.72
CA LEU A 94 22.11 -9.72 -13.80
C LEU A 94 21.23 -10.70 -14.60
N GLY A 95 20.10 -10.24 -15.15
CA GLY A 95 19.29 -11.01 -16.09
C GLY A 95 18.42 -12.10 -15.47
N GLY A 96 17.96 -11.93 -14.24
CA GLY A 96 17.15 -12.91 -13.53
C GLY A 96 15.63 -12.78 -13.69
N ASP A 97 15.14 -11.82 -14.50
CA ASP A 97 13.71 -11.50 -14.56
C ASP A 97 12.83 -12.64 -15.09
N ASP A 98 13.28 -13.40 -16.09
CA ASP A 98 12.50 -14.51 -16.63
C ASP A 98 12.36 -15.62 -15.61
N TYR A 99 13.43 -16.00 -14.94
CA TYR A 99 13.40 -17.00 -13.88
C TYR A 99 12.52 -16.55 -12.70
N PHE A 100 12.60 -15.27 -12.32
CA PHE A 100 11.75 -14.70 -11.29
C PHE A 100 10.27 -14.74 -11.69
N ALA A 101 9.95 -14.38 -12.93
CA ALA A 101 8.59 -14.47 -13.47
C ALA A 101 8.08 -15.92 -13.46
N ASP A 102 8.91 -16.88 -13.85
CA ASP A 102 8.56 -18.30 -13.78
C ASP A 102 8.18 -18.72 -12.36
N ILE A 103 9.00 -18.40 -11.36
CA ILE A 103 8.73 -18.75 -9.97
C ILE A 103 7.44 -18.12 -9.45
N ILE A 104 7.22 -16.83 -9.67
CA ILE A 104 5.99 -16.18 -9.19
C ILE A 104 4.73 -16.65 -9.90
N SER A 105 4.84 -17.18 -11.13
CA SER A 105 3.69 -17.74 -11.86
C SER A 105 3.10 -18.99 -11.21
N TRP A 106 3.91 -19.76 -10.48
CA TRP A 106 3.48 -20.95 -9.75
C TRP A 106 2.86 -20.64 -8.39
N LYS A 107 3.07 -19.42 -7.91
CA LYS A 107 2.58 -18.95 -6.62
C LYS A 107 1.48 -17.92 -6.84
N ASN A 108 0.49 -17.89 -5.95
CA ASN A 108 -0.53 -16.84 -5.96
C ASN A 108 0.11 -15.52 -5.51
N THR A 109 0.75 -14.82 -6.43
CA THR A 109 1.57 -13.64 -6.10
C THR A 109 0.87 -12.35 -6.51
N VAL A 110 0.87 -11.38 -5.60
CA VAL A 110 0.45 -9.98 -5.85
C VAL A 110 1.68 -9.11 -5.85
N VAL A 111 1.90 -8.36 -6.94
CA VAL A 111 3.06 -7.47 -7.09
C VAL A 111 2.69 -6.01 -6.83
N ALA A 112 3.68 -5.21 -6.43
CA ALA A 112 3.49 -3.80 -6.14
C ALA A 112 3.43 -2.94 -7.41
N ILE A 113 2.57 -1.92 -7.36
CA ILE A 113 2.55 -0.78 -8.27
C ILE A 113 2.59 0.51 -7.45
N ALA A 114 3.12 1.58 -8.02
CA ALA A 114 3.24 2.86 -7.32
C ALA A 114 2.68 4.04 -8.13
N PRO A 115 2.07 5.05 -7.49
CA PRO A 115 1.72 6.30 -8.16
C PRO A 115 2.94 6.99 -8.74
N SER A 116 2.77 7.63 -9.89
CA SER A 116 3.80 8.41 -10.55
C SER A 116 3.18 9.51 -11.39
N ASN A 117 3.98 10.52 -11.75
CA ASN A 117 3.56 11.58 -12.67
C ASN A 117 3.45 11.07 -14.11
N LYS A 118 4.05 9.92 -14.43
CA LYS A 118 4.00 9.29 -15.76
C LYS A 118 3.92 7.79 -15.61
N THR A 119 3.18 7.16 -16.52
CA THR A 119 3.19 5.70 -16.63
C THR A 119 4.48 5.26 -17.35
N ASN A 120 5.16 4.24 -16.79
CA ASN A 120 6.45 3.74 -17.28
C ASN A 120 6.32 2.75 -18.45
N THR A 121 5.12 2.36 -18.82
CA THR A 121 4.86 1.37 -19.87
C THR A 121 3.52 1.65 -20.55
N ASP A 122 3.40 1.28 -21.81
CA ASP A 122 2.12 1.23 -22.53
C ASP A 122 1.27 0.01 -22.17
N TYR A 123 1.85 -0.95 -21.48
CA TYR A 123 1.15 -2.11 -20.95
C TYR A 123 0.09 -1.68 -19.95
N ARG A 124 -1.13 -2.12 -20.20
CA ARG A 124 -2.26 -1.91 -19.30
C ARG A 124 -2.70 -3.26 -18.77
N PRO A 125 -2.42 -3.54 -17.49
CA PRO A 125 -2.85 -4.78 -16.90
C PRO A 125 -4.38 -4.86 -16.91
N PRO A 126 -4.94 -6.07 -17.06
CA PRO A 126 -6.37 -6.27 -17.01
C PRO A 126 -6.91 -5.82 -15.64
N ARG A 127 -8.09 -5.25 -15.63
CA ARG A 127 -8.80 -4.93 -14.38
C ARG A 127 -9.30 -6.24 -13.76
N ILE A 128 -8.58 -6.74 -12.77
CA ILE A 128 -8.93 -7.98 -12.08
C ILE A 128 -9.54 -7.62 -10.72
N GLY A 129 -10.67 -8.26 -10.40
CA GLY A 129 -11.21 -8.28 -9.04
C GLY A 129 -11.95 -7.04 -8.56
N VAL A 130 -12.34 -6.11 -9.43
CA VAL A 130 -13.17 -4.96 -9.04
C VAL A 130 -14.62 -5.19 -9.42
N ALA A 131 -15.48 -5.44 -8.44
CA ALA A 131 -16.93 -5.39 -8.60
C ALA A 131 -17.44 -4.07 -8.02
N THR A 132 -18.07 -3.21 -8.84
CA THR A 132 -18.77 -2.02 -8.37
C THR A 132 -20.26 -2.30 -8.33
N PHE A 133 -20.85 -2.22 -7.14
CA PHE A 133 -22.29 -2.32 -6.94
C PHE A 133 -22.85 -0.94 -6.61
N GLY A 134 -23.86 -0.48 -7.40
CA GLY A 134 -24.49 0.85 -7.23
C GLY A 134 -23.68 1.98 -7.86
N GLY A 135 -24.34 3.07 -8.19
CA GLY A 135 -23.91 4.19 -9.01
C GLY A 135 -22.49 4.77 -8.85
N THR A 136 -22.27 5.92 -9.42
CA THR A 136 -20.99 6.66 -9.59
C THR A 136 -20.27 7.08 -8.29
N PHE A 137 -20.80 6.78 -7.12
CA PHE A 137 -20.27 7.19 -5.81
C PHE A 137 -18.80 6.83 -5.59
N ALA A 138 -18.37 5.67 -6.10
CA ALA A 138 -16.96 5.24 -5.98
C ALA A 138 -16.00 6.07 -6.86
N GLU A 139 -16.47 6.78 -7.86
CA GLU A 139 -15.60 7.59 -8.74
C GLU A 139 -15.21 8.93 -8.12
N GLU A 140 -16.04 9.48 -7.23
CA GLU A 140 -15.77 10.75 -6.54
C GLU A 140 -14.70 10.59 -5.45
N TRP A 141 -14.59 9.41 -4.86
CA TRP A 141 -13.68 9.12 -3.73
C TRP A 141 -12.37 8.47 -4.14
N ARG A 142 -12.21 8.12 -5.42
CA ARG A 142 -10.95 7.54 -5.90
C ARG A 142 -9.91 8.64 -6.11
N PRO A 143 -8.68 8.47 -5.58
CA PRO A 143 -7.60 9.38 -5.89
C PRO A 143 -7.35 9.37 -7.40
N LYS A 144 -7.29 10.54 -8.00
CA LYS A 144 -6.90 10.70 -9.40
C LYS A 144 -5.39 10.71 -9.46
N LEU A 145 -4.83 9.74 -10.18
CA LEU A 145 -3.39 9.61 -10.37
C LEU A 145 -3.04 9.96 -11.81
N ASP A 146 -1.99 10.75 -12.01
CA ASP A 146 -1.54 11.17 -13.34
C ASP A 146 -0.89 10.01 -14.11
N GLY A 147 -0.24 9.09 -13.39
CA GLY A 147 0.36 7.89 -13.93
C GLY A 147 0.67 6.86 -12.87
N MET A 148 1.16 5.70 -13.30
CA MET A 148 1.52 4.58 -12.45
C MET A 148 2.83 3.96 -12.90
N LEU A 149 3.66 3.56 -11.94
CA LEU A 149 4.80 2.67 -12.17
C LEU A 149 4.32 1.23 -12.00
N PHE A 150 4.39 0.48 -13.07
CA PHE A 150 4.08 -0.95 -13.10
C PHE A 150 5.36 -1.77 -13.00
N ALA A 151 5.24 -3.01 -12.54
CA ALA A 151 6.27 -4.01 -12.71
C ALA A 151 6.52 -4.26 -14.22
N LEU A 152 7.67 -4.84 -14.55
CA LEU A 152 7.97 -5.29 -15.93
C LEU A 152 6.80 -6.13 -16.46
N PRO A 153 6.44 -6.01 -17.76
CA PRO A 153 5.31 -6.74 -18.34
C PRO A 153 5.33 -8.22 -18.02
N LYS A 154 6.49 -8.89 -18.16
CA LYS A 154 6.66 -10.32 -17.87
C LYS A 154 6.36 -10.69 -16.40
N ILE A 155 6.77 -9.85 -15.44
CA ILE A 155 6.52 -10.04 -14.01
C ILE A 155 5.03 -9.79 -13.70
N HIS A 156 4.48 -8.77 -14.34
CA HIS A 156 3.07 -8.42 -14.15
C HIS A 156 2.12 -9.50 -14.70
N GLU A 157 2.44 -10.06 -15.87
CA GLU A 157 1.68 -11.15 -16.50
C GLU A 157 1.79 -12.46 -15.72
N ALA A 158 2.94 -12.72 -15.09
CA ALA A 158 3.15 -13.88 -14.24
C ALA A 158 2.45 -13.78 -12.89
N SER A 159 2.10 -12.58 -12.43
CA SER A 159 1.44 -12.35 -11.14
C SER A 159 -0.07 -12.61 -11.21
N MET A 160 -0.66 -13.02 -10.09
CA MET A 160 -2.11 -13.17 -9.95
C MET A 160 -2.82 -11.80 -9.91
N GLY A 161 -2.14 -10.77 -9.47
CA GLY A 161 -2.71 -9.43 -9.33
C GLY A 161 -1.68 -8.40 -8.90
N TYR A 162 -2.16 -7.20 -8.64
CA TYR A 162 -1.30 -6.09 -8.21
C TYR A 162 -1.98 -5.23 -7.15
N GLY A 163 -1.16 -4.60 -6.30
CA GLY A 163 -1.60 -3.67 -5.26
C GLY A 163 -0.78 -2.39 -5.26
N THR A 164 -1.40 -1.27 -4.93
CA THR A 164 -0.66 -0.01 -4.80
C THR A 164 0.08 0.07 -3.46
N ILE A 165 1.33 0.49 -3.50
CA ILE A 165 2.17 0.77 -2.32
C ILE A 165 2.19 2.26 -1.96
N SER A 166 1.13 2.97 -2.31
CA SER A 166 1.00 4.38 -1.98
C SER A 166 0.36 4.54 -0.62
N SER A 167 0.95 5.39 0.20
CA SER A 167 0.34 5.95 1.39
C SER A 167 0.42 7.47 1.33
N THR A 168 -0.64 8.15 1.74
CA THR A 168 -0.63 9.60 1.98
C THR A 168 -0.54 9.82 3.48
N GLN A 169 0.41 10.63 3.89
CA GLN A 169 0.50 11.05 5.29
C GLN A 169 -0.74 11.87 5.67
N ASP A 170 -1.23 11.64 6.86
CA ASP A 170 -2.28 12.44 7.44
C ASP A 170 -1.75 13.82 7.90
N VAL A 171 -2.62 14.69 8.36
CA VAL A 171 -2.28 16.09 8.74
C VAL A 171 -1.24 16.15 9.87
N ASP A 172 -1.17 15.13 10.71
CA ASP A 172 -0.17 14.99 11.78
C ASP A 172 1.15 14.33 11.35
N GLY A 173 1.27 13.94 10.05
CA GLY A 173 2.46 13.31 9.48
C GLY A 173 2.57 11.81 9.71
N ILE A 174 1.55 11.16 10.25
CA ILE A 174 1.47 9.71 10.48
C ILE A 174 0.70 9.06 9.32
N ILE A 175 1.04 7.82 9.00
CA ILE A 175 0.40 7.00 7.95
C ILE A 175 -0.51 5.97 8.61
#